data_c5c8da5d55ff1d6ec9fb6ab3d554d71f
#
_entry.id   c5c8da5d55ff1d6ec9fb6ab3d554d71f
#
_cell.length_a   1.000
_cell.length_b   1.000
_cell.length_c   1.000
_cell.angle_alpha   90.00
_cell.angle_beta   90.00
_cell.angle_gamma   90.00
#
_symmetry.space_group_name_H-M   'P 1'
#
loop_
_entity.id
_entity.type
_entity.pdbx_description
1 polymer ?
#
loop_
_entity_poly.entity_id
_entity_poly.type
_entity_poly.pdbx_seq_one_letter_code
_entity_poly.pdbx_strand_id
1 'polypeptide(L)'
;MSKHKTYDVLVVGAGVFGAWTALQLARRRQSVLLIDAYGPGNARSSSGGESRIIRMGYGADELYTRWATRSLVQWKELLAATMGLPALFHKTGVLWLGSKDYAGFDEMTAVLTRCKVPFESLSSSAIAQRYPQFSSRDLSSGILETESGVLMARRAVSEVVECALSSGVEYRQAQVTPPFEGDTRGGSTAAISTSDGEPISAGQFVFACGAWLGKIFPEILGPRIFPSRQEVFFFGVPPGDNQFSARSLPTWLIQADEVYGMPDLESRGFKIAFDRHGQRVDPDTQTRVVSAESIERVRAYVAKRFPALANSPVVETRVCQYENTSNGDFLIDQHPEMSNVWFAGGGSGHGFKHGPAFGEYVAQQILHGGPAEPRFALASKATEQKRAVY
;
A
#
# COMPACT_ATOMS: atom_id res chain seq x y z
N MET A 1 -41.11 12.27 8.85
CA MET A 1 -40.21 11.14 8.53
C MET A 1 -39.09 11.69 7.66
N SER A 2 -37.88 11.81 8.17
CA SER A 2 -36.72 12.16 7.38
C SER A 2 -36.52 11.07 6.32
N LYS A 3 -36.56 11.43 5.02
CA LYS A 3 -36.19 10.49 3.96
C LYS A 3 -34.72 10.13 4.19
N HIS A 4 -34.44 8.91 4.59
CA HIS A 4 -33.06 8.41 4.65
C HIS A 4 -32.47 8.57 3.23
N LYS A 5 -31.32 9.23 3.17
CA LYS A 5 -30.60 9.43 1.91
C LYS A 5 -30.07 8.07 1.45
N THR A 6 -30.30 7.74 0.19
CA THR A 6 -29.76 6.53 -0.46
C THR A 6 -28.63 6.96 -1.38
N TYR A 7 -27.51 6.25 -1.32
CA TYR A 7 -26.35 6.47 -2.18
C TYR A 7 -26.31 5.42 -3.30
N ASP A 8 -25.67 5.75 -4.42
CA ASP A 8 -25.40 4.73 -5.44
C ASP A 8 -24.39 3.73 -4.91
N VAL A 9 -23.34 4.23 -4.22
CA VAL A 9 -22.27 3.38 -3.65
C VAL A 9 -21.90 3.86 -2.25
N LEU A 10 -21.80 2.90 -1.32
CA LEU A 10 -21.15 3.06 -0.02
C LEU A 10 -19.76 2.42 -0.07
N VAL A 11 -18.73 3.17 0.25
CA VAL A 11 -17.35 2.67 0.39
C VAL A 11 -16.96 2.66 1.87
N VAL A 12 -16.61 1.50 2.40
CA VAL A 12 -16.20 1.29 3.79
C VAL A 12 -14.69 1.15 3.86
N GLY A 13 -14.04 2.10 4.54
CA GLY A 13 -12.59 2.21 4.69
C GLY A 13 -11.99 3.34 3.86
N ALA A 14 -11.42 4.35 4.53
CA ALA A 14 -10.75 5.50 3.89
C ALA A 14 -9.22 5.33 3.85
N GLY A 15 -8.74 4.08 3.70
CA GLY A 15 -7.38 3.77 3.31
C GLY A 15 -7.16 4.06 1.82
N VAL A 16 -5.96 3.79 1.31
CA VAL A 16 -5.60 4.10 -0.09
C VAL A 16 -6.56 3.48 -1.10
N PHE A 17 -7.02 2.25 -0.88
CA PHE A 17 -7.93 1.57 -1.80
C PHE A 17 -9.33 2.19 -1.79
N GLY A 18 -9.91 2.39 -0.60
CA GLY A 18 -11.26 2.97 -0.52
C GLY A 18 -11.29 4.43 -0.94
N ALA A 19 -10.29 5.23 -0.56
CA ALA A 19 -10.21 6.64 -0.97
C ALA A 19 -10.16 6.79 -2.49
N TRP A 20 -9.30 6.03 -3.19
CA TRP A 20 -9.23 6.06 -4.65
C TRP A 20 -10.49 5.47 -5.30
N THR A 21 -11.09 4.43 -4.72
CA THR A 21 -12.35 3.87 -5.22
C THR A 21 -13.47 4.91 -5.15
N ALA A 22 -13.61 5.59 -4.01
CA ALA A 22 -14.62 6.64 -3.85
C ALA A 22 -14.41 7.80 -4.84
N LEU A 23 -13.17 8.27 -5.00
CA LEU A 23 -12.83 9.31 -5.98
C LEU A 23 -13.15 8.87 -7.40
N GLN A 24 -12.79 7.65 -7.79
CA GLN A 24 -13.03 7.14 -9.14
C GLN A 24 -14.52 6.94 -9.45
N LEU A 25 -15.33 6.57 -8.47
CA LEU A 25 -16.78 6.47 -8.58
C LEU A 25 -17.42 7.87 -8.72
N ALA A 26 -17.01 8.82 -7.89
CA ALA A 26 -17.53 10.21 -7.97
C ALA A 26 -17.20 10.86 -9.33
N ARG A 27 -15.99 10.67 -9.86
CA ARG A 27 -15.60 11.12 -11.21
C ARG A 27 -16.49 10.52 -12.32
N ARG A 28 -17.14 9.39 -12.04
CA ARG A 28 -18.13 8.73 -12.91
C ARG A 28 -19.56 9.06 -12.54
N ARG A 29 -19.77 10.17 -11.78
CA ARG A 29 -21.06 10.74 -11.41
C ARG A 29 -21.93 9.85 -10.51
N GLN A 30 -21.30 8.96 -9.73
CA GLN A 30 -22.02 8.23 -8.70
C GLN A 30 -22.16 9.08 -7.43
N SER A 31 -23.28 8.98 -6.75
CA SER A 31 -23.44 9.49 -5.39
C SER A 31 -22.75 8.51 -4.42
N VAL A 32 -21.71 8.98 -3.75
CA VAL A 32 -20.86 8.11 -2.93
C VAL A 32 -20.81 8.61 -1.49
N LEU A 33 -21.01 7.69 -0.54
CA LEU A 33 -20.64 7.88 0.85
C LEU A 33 -19.37 7.08 1.15
N LEU A 34 -18.35 7.74 1.67
CA LEU A 34 -17.12 7.12 2.18
C LEU A 34 -17.18 7.11 3.70
N ILE A 35 -17.01 5.97 4.33
CA ILE A 35 -16.97 5.85 5.79
C ILE A 35 -15.69 5.18 6.27
N ASP A 36 -15.20 5.60 7.44
CA ASP A 36 -14.05 4.99 8.12
C ASP A 36 -14.20 5.09 9.63
N ALA A 37 -13.82 4.06 10.35
CA ALA A 37 -13.94 4.03 11.81
C ALA A 37 -12.99 5.01 12.52
N TYR A 38 -11.83 5.30 11.93
CA TYR A 38 -10.73 6.03 12.58
C TYR A 38 -10.24 7.24 11.80
N GLY A 39 -10.81 7.50 10.63
CA GLY A 39 -10.44 8.60 9.75
C GLY A 39 -9.44 8.23 8.65
N PRO A 40 -9.32 9.08 7.61
CA PRO A 40 -8.46 8.85 6.47
C PRO A 40 -6.99 8.69 6.87
N GLY A 41 -6.31 7.67 6.34
CA GLY A 41 -4.88 7.46 6.57
C GLY A 41 -4.49 7.40 8.05
N ASN A 42 -5.38 6.98 8.94
CA ASN A 42 -5.15 6.91 10.38
C ASN A 42 -3.98 5.99 10.75
N ALA A 43 -3.40 6.18 11.94
CA ALA A 43 -2.20 5.46 12.38
C ALA A 43 -2.39 3.94 12.54
N ARG A 44 -3.63 3.45 12.63
CA ARG A 44 -3.94 2.01 12.73
C ARG A 44 -3.94 1.34 11.36
N SER A 45 -4.23 2.09 10.29
CA SER A 45 -4.34 1.55 8.93
C SER A 45 -2.97 1.22 8.33
N SER A 46 -2.95 0.29 7.37
CA SER A 46 -1.76 0.03 6.55
C SER A 46 -1.33 1.24 5.73
N SER A 47 -2.24 2.17 5.46
CA SER A 47 -1.98 3.44 4.78
C SER A 47 -1.45 4.55 5.70
N GLY A 48 -1.46 4.34 7.01
CA GLY A 48 -1.18 5.36 8.05
C GLY A 48 0.29 5.65 8.32
N GLY A 49 1.22 5.02 7.62
CA GLY A 49 2.66 5.32 7.73
C GLY A 49 3.04 6.62 7.02
N GLU A 50 4.26 7.12 7.28
CA GLU A 50 4.71 8.40 6.70
C GLU A 50 4.96 8.29 5.20
N SER A 51 5.63 7.23 4.77
CA SER A 51 6.12 7.10 3.40
C SER A 51 5.92 5.69 2.86
N ARG A 52 5.73 5.59 1.52
CA ARG A 52 5.64 4.34 0.77
C ARG A 52 6.39 4.46 -0.54
N ILE A 53 7.06 3.38 -0.91
CA ILE A 53 7.73 3.28 -2.21
C ILE A 53 6.68 3.24 -3.33
N ILE A 54 6.90 4.02 -4.37
CA ILE A 54 6.28 3.81 -5.67
C ILE A 54 7.35 3.38 -6.66
N ARG A 55 7.23 2.16 -7.15
CA ARG A 55 8.15 1.47 -8.06
C ARG A 55 7.37 0.68 -9.10
N MET A 56 7.94 0.46 -10.25
CA MET A 56 7.31 -0.27 -11.36
C MET A 56 7.87 -1.68 -11.55
N GLY A 57 9.06 -1.99 -10.98
CA GLY A 57 9.67 -3.31 -11.09
C GLY A 57 8.89 -4.37 -10.28
N TYR A 58 8.52 -5.46 -10.96
CA TYR A 58 7.82 -6.63 -10.41
C TYR A 58 8.35 -7.95 -10.99
N GLY A 59 9.65 -8.01 -11.31
CA GLY A 59 10.23 -9.18 -11.96
C GLY A 59 9.52 -9.49 -13.28
N ALA A 60 9.08 -10.72 -13.47
CA ALA A 60 8.33 -11.17 -14.64
C ALA A 60 6.85 -10.68 -14.66
N ASP A 61 6.34 -10.09 -13.59
CA ASP A 61 4.93 -9.74 -13.45
C ASP A 61 4.58 -8.42 -14.15
N GLU A 62 4.25 -8.52 -15.42
CA GLU A 62 3.91 -7.37 -16.26
C GLU A 62 2.59 -6.69 -15.83
N LEU A 63 1.63 -7.43 -15.26
CA LEU A 63 0.36 -6.86 -14.82
C LEU A 63 0.59 -5.75 -13.79
N TYR A 64 1.36 -6.04 -12.74
CA TYR A 64 1.64 -5.04 -11.70
C TYR A 64 2.57 -3.93 -12.18
N THR A 65 3.50 -4.22 -13.09
CA THR A 65 4.30 -3.16 -13.73
C THR A 65 3.42 -2.15 -14.47
N ARG A 66 2.47 -2.62 -15.27
CA ARG A 66 1.50 -1.75 -15.97
C ARG A 66 0.62 -0.97 -15.00
N TRP A 67 0.13 -1.63 -13.96
CA TRP A 67 -0.68 -0.97 -12.93
C TRP A 67 0.10 0.08 -12.16
N ALA A 68 1.36 -0.20 -11.78
CA ALA A 68 2.20 0.77 -11.09
C ALA A 68 2.53 1.98 -11.97
N THR A 69 2.83 1.74 -13.26
CA THR A 69 3.09 2.81 -14.24
C THR A 69 1.87 3.72 -14.40
N ARG A 70 0.68 3.13 -14.60
CA ARG A 70 -0.58 3.87 -14.69
C ARG A 70 -0.87 4.65 -13.39
N SER A 71 -0.63 4.02 -12.25
CA SER A 71 -0.83 4.64 -10.94
C SER A 71 0.12 5.81 -10.71
N LEU A 72 1.38 5.71 -11.14
CA LEU A 72 2.34 6.82 -11.01
C LEU A 72 1.87 8.07 -11.75
N VAL A 73 1.31 7.91 -12.94
CA VAL A 73 0.74 9.03 -13.71
C VAL A 73 -0.41 9.67 -12.92
N GLN A 74 -1.38 8.89 -12.47
CA GLN A 74 -2.54 9.40 -11.73
C GLN A 74 -2.16 10.01 -10.37
N TRP A 75 -1.15 9.45 -9.67
CA TRP A 75 -0.62 10.07 -8.46
C TRP A 75 0.00 11.43 -8.76
N LYS A 76 0.84 11.54 -9.80
CA LYS A 76 1.45 12.82 -10.20
C LYS A 76 0.39 13.86 -10.59
N GLU A 77 -0.63 13.47 -11.35
CA GLU A 77 -1.74 14.35 -11.74
C GLU A 77 -2.51 14.88 -10.54
N LEU A 78 -2.87 14.00 -9.59
CA LEU A 78 -3.60 14.41 -8.39
C LEU A 78 -2.74 15.34 -7.53
N LEU A 79 -1.48 14.96 -7.28
CA LEU A 79 -0.60 15.72 -6.39
C LEU A 79 -0.07 17.02 -6.99
N ALA A 80 -0.07 17.15 -8.32
CA ALA A 80 0.27 18.43 -8.99
C ALA A 80 -0.79 19.50 -8.77
N ALA A 81 -2.03 19.11 -8.47
CA ALA A 81 -3.12 20.04 -8.18
C ALA A 81 -3.03 20.63 -6.75
N THR A 82 -2.19 20.10 -5.88
CA THR A 82 -2.04 20.54 -4.49
C THR A 82 -1.09 21.73 -4.36
N MET A 83 -1.53 22.89 -4.80
CA MET A 83 -0.72 24.11 -4.79
C MET A 83 -0.40 24.57 -3.34
N GLY A 84 0.89 24.76 -3.05
CA GLY A 84 1.35 25.31 -1.77
C GLY A 84 1.52 24.29 -0.64
N LEU A 85 1.26 23.00 -0.86
CA LEU A 85 1.56 21.94 0.09
C LEU A 85 2.99 21.43 -0.08
N PRO A 86 3.63 20.91 0.99
CA PRO A 86 4.90 20.20 0.87
C PRO A 86 4.79 19.07 -0.15
N ALA A 87 5.88 18.78 -0.86
CA ALA A 87 5.90 17.72 -1.85
C ALA A 87 5.38 16.39 -1.27
N LEU A 88 4.35 15.82 -1.89
CA LEU A 88 3.78 14.53 -1.49
C LEU A 88 4.35 13.35 -2.28
N PHE A 89 5.07 13.64 -3.36
CA PHE A 89 5.88 12.70 -4.13
C PHE A 89 7.31 13.20 -4.24
N HIS A 90 8.25 12.42 -3.70
CA HIS A 90 9.68 12.66 -3.84
C HIS A 90 10.23 11.71 -4.91
N LYS A 91 10.64 12.27 -6.05
CA LYS A 91 11.29 11.51 -7.12
C LYS A 91 12.74 11.21 -6.73
N THR A 92 12.94 10.21 -5.91
CA THR A 92 14.27 9.77 -5.43
C THR A 92 14.93 8.77 -6.38
N GLY A 93 14.20 8.21 -7.32
CA GLY A 93 14.52 6.95 -7.94
C GLY A 93 14.28 5.76 -6.99
N VAL A 94 14.31 4.55 -7.53
CA VAL A 94 14.30 3.29 -6.76
C VAL A 94 15.41 2.40 -7.27
N LEU A 95 16.37 2.10 -6.40
CA LEU A 95 17.53 1.27 -6.67
C LEU A 95 17.31 -0.14 -6.14
N TRP A 96 17.19 -1.09 -7.06
CA TRP A 96 17.21 -2.51 -6.78
C TRP A 96 18.64 -2.99 -6.74
N LEU A 97 18.99 -3.75 -5.71
CA LEU A 97 20.33 -4.28 -5.49
C LEU A 97 20.29 -5.80 -5.39
N GLY A 98 21.08 -6.46 -6.23
CA GLY A 98 21.20 -7.91 -6.32
C GLY A 98 22.57 -8.41 -5.90
N SER A 99 22.59 -9.57 -5.23
CA SER A 99 23.81 -10.37 -5.01
C SER A 99 24.20 -11.13 -6.29
N LYS A 100 25.36 -11.80 -6.28
CA LYS A 100 25.87 -12.55 -7.44
C LYS A 100 24.92 -13.64 -7.94
N ASP A 101 24.10 -14.17 -7.06
CA ASP A 101 23.18 -15.27 -7.38
C ASP A 101 21.76 -14.80 -7.71
N TYR A 102 21.53 -13.49 -7.79
CA TYR A 102 20.21 -12.96 -8.08
C TYR A 102 19.97 -12.84 -9.58
N ALA A 103 19.18 -13.76 -10.14
CA ALA A 103 18.85 -13.84 -11.57
C ALA A 103 17.61 -13.04 -12.01
N GLY A 104 16.87 -12.43 -11.07
CA GLY A 104 15.57 -11.81 -11.35
C GLY A 104 15.61 -10.47 -12.11
N PHE A 105 16.80 -9.89 -12.33
CA PHE A 105 16.90 -8.60 -13.02
C PHE A 105 16.69 -8.71 -14.54
N ASP A 106 17.04 -9.83 -15.17
CA ASP A 106 16.84 -10.00 -16.62
C ASP A 106 15.34 -9.99 -16.98
N GLU A 107 14.52 -10.73 -16.23
CA GLU A 107 13.07 -10.73 -16.41
C GLU A 107 12.48 -9.35 -16.11
N MET A 108 12.91 -8.72 -15.01
CA MET A 108 12.43 -7.38 -14.62
C MET A 108 12.75 -6.34 -15.69
N THR A 109 13.98 -6.29 -16.20
CA THR A 109 14.39 -5.32 -17.22
C THR A 109 13.69 -5.55 -18.54
N ALA A 110 13.44 -6.81 -18.92
CA ALA A 110 12.64 -7.14 -20.10
C ALA A 110 11.20 -6.59 -19.97
N VAL A 111 10.57 -6.74 -18.79
CA VAL A 111 9.23 -6.19 -18.54
C VAL A 111 9.25 -4.67 -18.51
N LEU A 112 10.20 -4.05 -17.81
CA LEU A 112 10.34 -2.59 -17.76
C LEU A 112 10.50 -2.00 -19.18
N THR A 113 11.30 -2.65 -20.04
CA THR A 113 11.49 -2.24 -21.44
C THR A 113 10.18 -2.33 -22.22
N ARG A 114 9.44 -3.45 -22.14
CA ARG A 114 8.14 -3.59 -22.82
C ARG A 114 7.11 -2.57 -22.33
N CYS A 115 7.14 -2.25 -21.05
CA CYS A 115 6.26 -1.25 -20.44
C CYS A 115 6.75 0.20 -20.61
N LYS A 116 7.89 0.41 -21.29
CA LYS A 116 8.51 1.73 -21.51
C LYS A 116 8.83 2.48 -20.21
N VAL A 117 9.19 1.76 -19.16
CA VAL A 117 9.63 2.32 -17.90
C VAL A 117 11.11 2.64 -17.98
N PRO A 118 11.55 3.89 -17.73
CA PRO A 118 12.96 4.26 -17.76
C PRO A 118 13.73 3.63 -16.59
N PHE A 119 14.87 3.03 -16.89
CA PHE A 119 15.78 2.48 -15.89
C PHE A 119 17.24 2.53 -16.36
N GLU A 120 18.16 2.41 -15.41
CA GLU A 120 19.59 2.25 -15.64
C GLU A 120 20.06 0.93 -15.01
N SER A 121 20.85 0.15 -15.77
CA SER A 121 21.53 -1.02 -15.23
C SER A 121 22.90 -0.60 -14.67
N LEU A 122 23.21 -1.04 -13.45
CA LEU A 122 24.43 -0.67 -12.74
C LEU A 122 25.28 -1.90 -12.45
N SER A 123 26.58 -1.82 -12.77
CA SER A 123 27.57 -2.79 -12.33
C SER A 123 27.91 -2.61 -10.85
N SER A 124 28.58 -3.61 -10.23
CA SER A 124 29.07 -3.51 -8.85
C SER A 124 30.00 -2.32 -8.65
N SER A 125 30.87 -2.01 -9.64
CA SER A 125 31.75 -0.85 -9.60
C SER A 125 30.98 0.48 -9.65
N ALA A 126 29.95 0.56 -10.49
CA ALA A 126 29.09 1.74 -10.58
C ALA A 126 28.30 1.95 -9.28
N ILE A 127 27.81 0.88 -8.65
CA ILE A 127 27.14 0.94 -7.35
C ILE A 127 28.10 1.49 -6.28
N ALA A 128 29.30 0.93 -6.17
CA ALA A 128 30.29 1.35 -5.19
C ALA A 128 30.73 2.80 -5.38
N GLN A 129 30.83 3.27 -6.61
CA GLN A 129 31.23 4.64 -6.94
C GLN A 129 30.11 5.66 -6.69
N ARG A 130 28.87 5.34 -7.13
CA ARG A 130 27.73 6.27 -7.04
C ARG A 130 27.11 6.31 -5.66
N TYR A 131 27.15 5.19 -4.93
CA TYR A 131 26.47 5.04 -3.64
C TYR A 131 27.43 4.46 -2.58
N PRO A 132 28.51 5.20 -2.23
CA PRO A 132 29.51 4.74 -1.26
C PRO A 132 28.96 4.60 0.16
N GLN A 133 27.72 5.01 0.41
CA GLN A 133 27.00 4.80 1.67
C GLN A 133 26.76 3.31 1.95
N PHE A 134 26.62 2.48 0.89
CA PHE A 134 26.47 1.05 1.03
C PHE A 134 27.83 0.35 1.22
N SER A 135 27.90 -0.57 2.14
CA SER A 135 28.88 -1.65 2.09
C SER A 135 28.47 -2.62 0.98
N SER A 136 29.08 -2.50 -0.20
CA SER A 136 28.60 -3.10 -1.46
C SER A 136 29.37 -4.35 -1.90
N ARG A 137 30.26 -4.94 -1.05
CA ARG A 137 31.16 -6.05 -1.43
C ARG A 137 30.45 -7.30 -1.93
N ASP A 138 29.24 -7.55 -1.47
CA ASP A 138 28.37 -8.69 -1.81
C ASP A 138 27.31 -8.33 -2.88
N LEU A 139 27.29 -7.08 -3.36
CA LEU A 139 26.39 -6.61 -4.39
C LEU A 139 27.07 -6.68 -5.76
N SER A 140 26.42 -7.33 -6.72
CA SER A 140 27.00 -7.56 -8.05
C SER A 140 26.37 -6.69 -9.14
N SER A 141 25.11 -6.33 -8.98
CA SER A 141 24.35 -5.60 -9.99
C SER A 141 23.25 -4.78 -9.34
N GLY A 142 22.73 -3.80 -10.06
CA GLY A 142 21.59 -3.01 -9.65
C GLY A 142 20.79 -2.48 -10.81
N ILE A 143 19.52 -2.20 -10.56
CA ILE A 143 18.62 -1.51 -11.49
C ILE A 143 18.10 -0.27 -10.81
N LEU A 144 18.31 0.89 -11.43
CA LEU A 144 17.77 2.16 -10.95
C LEU A 144 16.57 2.57 -11.81
N GLU A 145 15.38 2.54 -11.23
CA GLU A 145 14.18 3.13 -11.82
C GLU A 145 14.20 4.65 -11.58
N THR A 146 14.42 5.44 -12.63
CA THR A 146 14.67 6.89 -12.50
C THR A 146 13.42 7.73 -12.25
N GLU A 147 12.24 7.24 -12.65
CA GLU A 147 10.95 7.94 -12.47
C GLU A 147 10.22 7.55 -11.18
N SER A 148 10.70 6.53 -10.50
CA SER A 148 10.19 6.01 -9.23
C SER A 148 10.58 6.88 -8.04
N GLY A 149 10.04 6.57 -6.87
CA GLY A 149 10.38 7.32 -5.66
C GLY A 149 9.51 7.00 -4.47
N VAL A 150 9.15 8.02 -3.71
CA VAL A 150 8.42 7.91 -2.44
C VAL A 150 7.19 8.78 -2.43
N LEU A 151 6.06 8.19 -2.05
CA LEU A 151 4.82 8.90 -1.71
C LEU A 151 4.80 9.16 -0.19
N MET A 152 4.45 10.38 0.22
CA MET A 152 4.20 10.72 1.63
C MET A 152 2.82 10.21 2.03
N ALA A 153 2.77 8.94 2.41
CA ALA A 153 1.60 8.07 2.33
C ALA A 153 0.36 8.59 3.04
N ARG A 154 0.46 8.91 4.34
CA ARG A 154 -0.68 9.41 5.11
C ARG A 154 -1.24 10.71 4.54
N ARG A 155 -0.35 11.67 4.23
CA ARG A 155 -0.72 12.95 3.63
C ARG A 155 -1.32 12.77 2.24
N ALA A 156 -0.75 11.87 1.43
CA ALA A 156 -1.27 11.57 0.10
C ALA A 156 -2.67 10.95 0.14
N VAL A 157 -2.96 10.07 1.10
CA VAL A 157 -4.32 9.52 1.28
C VAL A 157 -5.30 10.60 1.71
N SER A 158 -4.90 11.49 2.65
CA SER A 158 -5.74 12.62 3.04
C SER A 158 -6.09 13.49 1.84
N GLU A 159 -5.10 13.76 0.96
CA GLU A 159 -5.32 14.54 -0.26
C GLU A 159 -6.28 13.85 -1.25
N VAL A 160 -6.18 12.52 -1.39
CA VAL A 160 -7.15 11.75 -2.19
C VAL A 160 -8.57 11.92 -1.66
N VAL A 161 -8.73 11.90 -0.33
CA VAL A 161 -10.04 12.10 0.30
C VAL A 161 -10.53 13.52 0.09
N GLU A 162 -9.70 14.54 0.26
CA GLU A 162 -10.07 15.94 -0.02
C GLU A 162 -10.51 16.13 -1.48
N CYS A 163 -9.79 15.52 -2.43
CA CYS A 163 -10.20 15.51 -3.84
C CYS A 163 -11.53 14.78 -4.06
N ALA A 164 -11.79 13.70 -3.33
CA ALA A 164 -13.06 12.98 -3.38
C ALA A 164 -14.21 13.83 -2.85
N LEU A 165 -14.03 14.50 -1.70
CA LEU A 165 -15.01 15.44 -1.13
C LEU A 165 -15.32 16.59 -2.11
N SER A 166 -14.28 17.18 -2.69
CA SER A 166 -14.43 18.23 -3.72
C SER A 166 -15.13 17.73 -4.98
N SER A 167 -15.13 16.41 -5.22
CA SER A 167 -15.84 15.75 -6.32
C SER A 167 -17.27 15.31 -5.95
N GLY A 168 -17.75 15.66 -4.74
CA GLY A 168 -19.11 15.39 -4.29
C GLY A 168 -19.28 14.11 -3.46
N VAL A 169 -18.19 13.44 -3.09
CA VAL A 169 -18.23 12.34 -2.10
C VAL A 169 -18.62 12.92 -0.74
N GLU A 170 -19.52 12.26 -0.05
CA GLU A 170 -19.76 12.53 1.36
C GLU A 170 -18.87 11.64 2.23
N TYR A 171 -18.40 12.19 3.34
CA TYR A 171 -17.60 11.43 4.30
C TYR A 171 -18.27 11.40 5.67
N ARG A 172 -18.24 10.23 6.31
CA ARG A 172 -18.69 10.06 7.69
C ARG A 172 -17.68 9.20 8.46
N GLN A 173 -17.28 9.65 9.63
CA GLN A 173 -16.53 8.79 10.55
C GLN A 173 -17.50 7.91 11.31
N ALA A 174 -17.52 6.61 10.97
CA ALA A 174 -18.38 5.62 11.59
C ALA A 174 -17.78 4.22 11.44
N GLN A 175 -18.02 3.37 12.42
CA GLN A 175 -17.65 1.95 12.37
C GLN A 175 -18.84 1.12 11.90
N VAL A 176 -18.62 0.26 10.91
CA VAL A 176 -19.60 -0.72 10.45
C VAL A 176 -19.69 -1.86 11.44
N THR A 177 -20.88 -2.32 11.70
CA THR A 177 -21.14 -3.44 12.62
C THR A 177 -21.46 -4.71 11.83
N PRO A 178 -20.61 -5.75 11.84
CA PRO A 178 -20.98 -7.09 11.37
C PRO A 178 -21.84 -7.81 12.46
N PRO A 179 -22.60 -8.85 12.11
CA PRO A 179 -22.78 -9.38 10.77
C PRO A 179 -23.83 -8.60 9.98
N PHE A 180 -23.77 -8.69 8.66
CA PHE A 180 -24.81 -8.14 7.78
C PHE A 180 -25.94 -9.16 7.63
N GLU A 181 -26.30 -9.79 8.75
CA GLU A 181 -27.34 -10.79 8.82
C GLU A 181 -28.70 -10.11 8.81
N GLY A 182 -29.54 -10.53 7.92
CA GLY A 182 -30.96 -10.36 8.05
C GLY A 182 -31.72 -9.78 6.85
N ASP A 183 -31.10 -9.25 5.83
CA ASP A 183 -31.86 -8.79 4.67
C ASP A 183 -31.28 -9.26 3.32
N THR A 184 -30.95 -10.55 3.26
CA THR A 184 -30.58 -11.25 2.01
C THR A 184 -31.82 -11.72 1.24
N ARG A 185 -32.96 -11.04 1.38
CA ARG A 185 -34.11 -11.33 0.54
C ARG A 185 -33.78 -10.95 -0.90
N GLY A 186 -33.51 -11.98 -1.69
CA GLY A 186 -33.23 -11.84 -3.10
C GLY A 186 -31.74 -11.69 -3.47
N GLY A 187 -30.78 -12.04 -2.57
CA GLY A 187 -29.36 -12.04 -2.89
C GLY A 187 -28.72 -10.65 -2.97
N SER A 188 -29.28 -9.65 -2.28
CA SER A 188 -28.71 -8.30 -2.16
C SER A 188 -28.96 -7.72 -0.76
N THR A 189 -28.07 -6.81 -0.33
CA THR A 189 -28.22 -6.03 0.91
C THR A 189 -28.80 -4.66 0.59
N ALA A 190 -29.80 -4.21 1.35
CA ALA A 190 -30.42 -2.90 1.20
C ALA A 190 -29.72 -1.81 2.04
N ALA A 191 -29.20 -2.19 3.21
CA ALA A 191 -28.53 -1.30 4.14
C ALA A 191 -27.51 -2.06 5.00
N ILE A 192 -26.55 -1.34 5.56
CA ILE A 192 -25.66 -1.83 6.61
C ILE A 192 -25.79 -0.94 7.85
N SER A 193 -25.55 -1.52 9.02
CA SER A 193 -25.62 -0.80 10.29
C SER A 193 -24.24 -0.28 10.70
N THR A 194 -24.22 0.85 11.38
CA THR A 194 -23.05 1.41 12.03
C THR A 194 -23.15 1.27 13.54
N SER A 195 -22.05 1.44 14.25
CA SER A 195 -21.98 1.28 15.73
C SER A 195 -22.87 2.25 16.50
N ASP A 196 -23.32 3.33 15.89
CA ASP A 196 -24.32 4.27 16.44
C ASP A 196 -25.77 3.83 16.14
N GLY A 197 -25.96 2.67 15.51
CA GLY A 197 -27.25 2.05 15.22
C GLY A 197 -27.98 2.61 14.00
N GLU A 198 -27.39 3.57 13.27
CA GLU A 198 -28.03 4.12 12.07
C GLU A 198 -27.80 3.22 10.84
N PRO A 199 -28.85 2.85 10.13
CA PRO A 199 -28.72 2.14 8.86
C PRO A 199 -28.30 3.09 7.74
N ILE A 200 -27.38 2.63 6.89
CA ILE A 200 -26.94 3.34 5.69
C ILE A 200 -27.37 2.52 4.48
N SER A 201 -28.21 3.14 3.63
CA SER A 201 -28.73 2.49 2.41
C SER A 201 -27.90 2.89 1.20
N ALA A 202 -27.55 1.90 0.36
CA ALA A 202 -26.85 2.12 -0.90
C ALA A 202 -27.23 1.03 -1.94
N GLY A 203 -27.03 1.37 -3.21
CA GLY A 203 -27.17 0.38 -4.29
C GLY A 203 -26.05 -0.65 -4.31
N GLN A 204 -24.81 -0.22 -4.01
CA GLN A 204 -23.61 -1.06 -3.95
C GLN A 204 -22.83 -0.78 -2.68
N PHE A 205 -22.16 -1.79 -2.14
CA PHE A 205 -21.35 -1.71 -0.93
C PHE A 205 -19.95 -2.23 -1.22
N VAL A 206 -18.93 -1.40 -1.02
CA VAL A 206 -17.52 -1.76 -1.23
C VAL A 206 -16.79 -1.79 0.10
N PHE A 207 -16.28 -2.94 0.49
CA PHE A 207 -15.52 -3.10 1.72
C PHE A 207 -14.01 -3.06 1.43
N ALA A 208 -13.40 -1.90 1.71
CA ALA A 208 -11.96 -1.64 1.57
C ALA A 208 -11.27 -1.52 2.94
N CYS A 209 -11.62 -2.43 3.85
CA CYS A 209 -11.31 -2.35 5.28
C CYS A 209 -9.92 -2.86 5.66
N GLY A 210 -9.05 -3.15 4.67
CA GLY A 210 -7.67 -3.59 4.91
C GLY A 210 -7.61 -4.81 5.83
N ALA A 211 -6.72 -4.80 6.80
CA ALA A 211 -6.51 -5.92 7.71
C ALA A 211 -7.77 -6.36 8.51
N TRP A 212 -8.82 -5.56 8.52
CA TRP A 212 -10.10 -5.90 9.16
C TRP A 212 -11.06 -6.68 8.28
N LEU A 213 -10.80 -6.85 6.97
CA LEU A 213 -11.70 -7.58 6.07
C LEU A 213 -12.04 -8.99 6.59
N GLY A 214 -11.07 -9.71 7.11
CA GLY A 214 -11.29 -11.03 7.69
C GLY A 214 -12.13 -11.04 8.97
N LYS A 215 -12.22 -9.90 9.69
CA LYS A 215 -13.08 -9.74 10.88
C LYS A 215 -14.50 -9.34 10.51
N ILE A 216 -14.65 -8.59 9.41
CA ILE A 216 -15.94 -8.15 8.90
C ILE A 216 -16.68 -9.31 8.22
N PHE A 217 -15.94 -10.18 7.53
CA PHE A 217 -16.48 -11.37 6.87
C PHE A 217 -15.76 -12.63 7.37
N PRO A 218 -15.99 -13.05 8.62
CA PRO A 218 -15.21 -14.09 9.28
C PRO A 218 -15.29 -15.45 8.57
N GLU A 219 -16.45 -15.83 8.05
CA GLU A 219 -16.65 -17.12 7.40
C GLU A 219 -15.99 -17.18 6.01
N ILE A 220 -16.00 -16.06 5.27
CA ILE A 220 -15.53 -16.01 3.90
C ILE A 220 -14.05 -15.58 3.84
N LEU A 221 -13.71 -14.48 4.50
CA LEU A 221 -12.40 -13.85 4.41
C LEU A 221 -11.51 -14.13 5.63
N GLY A 222 -12.07 -14.52 6.77
CA GLY A 222 -11.29 -14.84 7.97
C GLY A 222 -10.18 -15.86 7.73
N PRO A 223 -10.42 -16.96 6.99
CA PRO A 223 -9.38 -17.94 6.67
C PRO A 223 -8.47 -17.51 5.48
N ARG A 224 -8.76 -16.44 4.75
CA ARG A 224 -8.09 -16.07 3.50
C ARG A 224 -7.30 -14.77 3.58
N ILE A 225 -7.53 -13.96 4.62
CA ILE A 225 -6.77 -12.73 4.88
C ILE A 225 -5.84 -12.98 6.07
N PHE A 226 -4.57 -12.69 5.88
CA PHE A 226 -3.49 -12.97 6.84
C PHE A 226 -2.84 -11.66 7.28
N PRO A 227 -3.41 -10.94 8.26
CA PRO A 227 -2.75 -9.75 8.78
C PRO A 227 -1.40 -10.10 9.42
N SER A 228 -0.32 -9.46 8.98
CA SER A 228 1.00 -9.66 9.56
C SER A 228 1.58 -8.36 10.07
N ARG A 229 2.30 -8.45 11.19
CA ARG A 229 3.01 -7.33 11.82
C ARG A 229 4.21 -6.94 10.96
N GLN A 230 4.40 -5.62 10.76
CA GLN A 230 5.57 -5.05 10.11
C GLN A 230 6.16 -3.93 10.95
N GLU A 231 7.47 -3.82 10.96
CA GLU A 231 8.18 -2.84 11.78
C GLU A 231 9.05 -1.95 10.90
N VAL A 232 9.03 -0.67 11.20
CA VAL A 232 9.77 0.36 10.45
C VAL A 232 10.60 1.16 11.44
N PHE A 233 11.83 1.49 11.04
CA PHE A 233 12.80 2.18 11.86
C PHE A 233 13.31 3.41 11.11
N PHE A 234 13.57 4.48 11.85
CA PHE A 234 14.20 5.69 11.35
C PHE A 234 15.48 5.96 12.15
N PHE A 235 16.58 6.11 11.46
CA PHE A 235 17.87 6.42 12.06
C PHE A 235 18.18 7.90 11.86
N GLY A 236 18.65 8.57 12.91
CA GLY A 236 19.12 9.95 12.82
C GLY A 236 20.31 10.03 11.89
N VAL A 237 20.29 11.01 10.99
CA VAL A 237 21.43 11.31 10.11
C VAL A 237 22.32 12.31 10.83
N PRO A 238 23.67 12.16 10.79
CA PRO A 238 24.57 13.13 11.40
C PRO A 238 24.33 14.55 10.87
N PRO A 239 24.32 15.58 11.73
CA PRO A 239 24.08 16.94 11.33
C PRO A 239 25.09 17.41 10.25
N GLY A 240 24.58 18.02 9.17
CA GLY A 240 25.40 18.49 8.05
C GLY A 240 25.81 17.39 7.06
N ASP A 241 25.52 16.13 7.32
CA ASP A 241 25.81 15.04 6.41
C ASP A 241 24.66 14.85 5.38
N ASN A 242 24.92 15.23 4.14
CA ASN A 242 23.96 15.14 3.06
C ASN A 242 23.99 13.80 2.30
N GLN A 243 24.88 12.87 2.67
CA GLN A 243 25.05 11.61 1.93
C GLN A 243 23.81 10.70 1.99
N PHE A 244 22.98 10.85 3.03
CA PHE A 244 21.71 10.12 3.19
C PHE A 244 20.48 10.92 2.77
N SER A 245 20.65 12.10 2.20
CA SER A 245 19.55 12.91 1.67
C SER A 245 18.96 12.32 0.39
N ALA A 246 17.73 12.71 0.04
CA ALA A 246 17.07 12.30 -1.21
C ALA A 246 17.81 12.71 -2.50
N ARG A 247 18.76 13.64 -2.42
CA ARG A 247 19.61 14.07 -3.56
C ARG A 247 20.79 13.12 -3.77
N SER A 248 21.27 12.48 -2.71
CA SER A 248 22.51 11.69 -2.72
C SER A 248 22.25 10.18 -2.68
N LEU A 249 21.09 9.75 -2.17
CA LEU A 249 20.72 8.36 -2.02
C LEU A 249 19.31 8.12 -2.56
N PRO A 250 19.10 7.21 -3.52
CA PRO A 250 17.75 6.81 -3.93
C PRO A 250 17.07 6.00 -2.82
N THR A 251 15.77 5.80 -2.96
CA THR A 251 15.08 4.68 -2.29
C THR A 251 15.68 3.37 -2.78
N TRP A 252 15.85 2.38 -1.91
CA TRP A 252 16.58 1.18 -2.26
C TRP A 252 15.91 -0.09 -1.71
N LEU A 253 16.15 -1.21 -2.40
CA LEU A 253 15.74 -2.56 -2.00
C LEU A 253 16.94 -3.50 -2.22
N ILE A 254 17.22 -4.36 -1.24
CA ILE A 254 18.20 -5.44 -1.37
C ILE A 254 17.43 -6.76 -1.30
N GLN A 255 17.29 -7.40 -2.46
CA GLN A 255 16.39 -8.55 -2.63
C GLN A 255 16.81 -9.75 -1.78
N ALA A 256 18.11 -10.06 -1.74
CA ALA A 256 18.61 -11.19 -0.97
C ALA A 256 18.41 -11.03 0.55
N ASP A 257 18.42 -9.79 1.03
CA ASP A 257 18.25 -9.49 2.45
C ASP A 257 16.77 -9.31 2.84
N GLU A 258 15.88 -9.19 1.85
CA GLU A 258 14.47 -8.79 2.03
C GLU A 258 14.36 -7.49 2.86
N VAL A 259 15.19 -6.50 2.52
CA VAL A 259 15.26 -5.21 3.22
C VAL A 259 15.10 -4.07 2.23
N TYR A 260 14.37 -3.07 2.64
CA TYR A 260 14.24 -1.84 1.88
C TYR A 260 14.45 -0.62 2.78
N GLY A 261 14.79 0.50 2.15
CA GLY A 261 14.88 1.76 2.86
C GLY A 261 14.70 2.96 1.96
N MET A 262 14.68 4.10 2.61
CA MET A 262 14.53 5.40 1.96
C MET A 262 15.55 6.38 2.53
N PRO A 263 16.02 7.32 1.72
CA PRO A 263 16.84 8.40 2.23
C PRO A 263 16.12 9.22 3.31
N ASP A 264 16.84 10.08 3.98
CA ASP A 264 16.22 11.07 4.85
C ASP A 264 15.34 12.01 4.02
N LEU A 265 14.05 11.96 4.30
CA LEU A 265 13.04 12.82 3.70
C LEU A 265 12.51 13.78 4.76
N GLU A 266 12.56 15.06 4.45
CA GLU A 266 12.03 16.11 5.32
C GLU A 266 12.64 16.10 6.74
N SER A 267 13.93 15.74 6.85
CA SER A 267 14.69 15.66 8.12
C SER A 267 14.06 14.68 9.15
N ARG A 268 13.40 13.64 8.67
CA ARG A 268 12.75 12.64 9.51
C ARG A 268 13.67 11.47 9.88
N GLY A 269 14.80 11.37 9.20
CA GLY A 269 15.78 10.30 9.37
C GLY A 269 15.79 9.28 8.23
N PHE A 270 16.87 8.53 8.17
CA PHE A 270 17.07 7.41 7.25
C PHE A 270 16.15 6.26 7.63
N LYS A 271 15.23 5.91 6.73
CA LYS A 271 14.22 4.86 6.98
C LYS A 271 14.71 3.49 6.51
N ILE A 272 14.44 2.46 7.31
CA ILE A 272 14.71 1.06 6.96
C ILE A 272 13.63 0.13 7.52
N ALA A 273 13.34 -0.95 6.81
CA ALA A 273 12.45 -2.01 7.26
C ALA A 273 12.82 -3.36 6.61
N PHE A 274 12.56 -4.44 7.33
CA PHE A 274 12.56 -5.80 6.77
C PHE A 274 11.22 -6.03 6.08
N ASP A 275 11.23 -6.52 4.84
CA ASP A 275 10.02 -6.78 4.04
C ASP A 275 9.43 -8.16 4.29
N ARG A 276 10.23 -9.07 4.87
CA ARG A 276 9.74 -10.39 5.29
C ARG A 276 8.52 -10.25 6.19
N HIS A 277 7.49 -11.04 5.91
CA HIS A 277 6.27 -11.02 6.70
C HIS A 277 6.56 -11.40 8.16
N GLY A 278 6.14 -10.53 9.07
CA GLY A 278 6.19 -10.78 10.50
C GLY A 278 5.11 -11.77 10.94
N GLN A 279 4.98 -11.96 12.24
CA GLN A 279 3.95 -12.84 12.81
C GLN A 279 2.53 -12.39 12.43
N ARG A 280 1.61 -13.36 12.33
CA ARG A 280 0.17 -13.08 12.18
C ARG A 280 -0.34 -12.34 13.42
N VAL A 281 -1.16 -11.32 13.22
CA VAL A 281 -1.67 -10.46 14.29
C VAL A 281 -3.16 -10.18 14.14
N ASP A 282 -3.79 -9.86 15.24
CA ASP A 282 -5.10 -9.22 15.25
C ASP A 282 -4.91 -7.70 15.10
N PRO A 283 -5.54 -7.04 14.11
CA PRO A 283 -5.35 -5.61 13.87
C PRO A 283 -5.84 -4.71 15.00
N ASP A 284 -6.77 -5.19 15.85
CA ASP A 284 -7.29 -4.42 16.98
C ASP A 284 -6.38 -4.48 18.20
N THR A 285 -5.82 -5.65 18.50
CA THR A 285 -5.16 -5.95 19.78
C THR A 285 -3.64 -6.00 19.69
N GLN A 286 -3.03 -6.00 18.49
CA GLN A 286 -1.58 -6.03 18.36
C GLN A 286 -0.90 -4.85 19.08
N THR A 287 0.18 -5.13 19.79
CA THR A 287 1.03 -4.08 20.35
C THR A 287 1.65 -3.23 19.25
N ARG A 288 1.65 -1.92 19.43
CA ARG A 288 2.24 -0.95 18.50
C ARG A 288 3.62 -0.45 18.96
N VAL A 289 4.22 -1.16 19.89
CA VAL A 289 5.57 -0.88 20.39
C VAL A 289 6.54 -1.91 19.79
N VAL A 290 7.63 -1.44 19.21
CA VAL A 290 8.70 -2.29 18.68
C VAL A 290 9.52 -2.88 19.82
N SER A 291 9.91 -4.15 19.72
CA SER A 291 10.72 -4.82 20.76
C SER A 291 12.17 -4.36 20.74
N ALA A 292 12.85 -4.47 21.89
CA ALA A 292 14.30 -4.22 21.98
C ALA A 292 15.08 -5.12 21.04
N GLU A 293 14.72 -6.40 20.94
CA GLU A 293 15.33 -7.36 20.02
C GLU A 293 15.25 -6.93 18.55
N SER A 294 14.10 -6.40 18.13
CA SER A 294 13.92 -5.86 16.77
C SER A 294 14.82 -4.64 16.53
N ILE A 295 14.99 -3.78 17.54
CA ILE A 295 15.90 -2.63 17.46
C ILE A 295 17.35 -3.09 17.34
N GLU A 296 17.77 -4.07 18.12
CA GLU A 296 19.14 -4.63 18.07
C GLU A 296 19.40 -5.28 16.70
N ARG A 297 18.47 -6.06 16.18
CA ARG A 297 18.55 -6.68 14.86
C ARG A 297 18.72 -5.65 13.74
N VAL A 298 17.92 -4.59 13.73
CA VAL A 298 18.04 -3.55 12.70
C VAL A 298 19.34 -2.74 12.85
N ARG A 299 19.79 -2.48 14.07
CA ARG A 299 21.09 -1.83 14.32
C ARG A 299 22.24 -2.64 13.79
N ALA A 300 22.27 -3.96 14.03
CA ALA A 300 23.29 -4.86 13.50
C ALA A 300 23.30 -4.84 11.96
N TYR A 301 22.12 -4.85 11.33
CA TYR A 301 22.02 -4.74 9.88
C TYR A 301 22.55 -3.39 9.36
N VAL A 302 22.14 -2.28 9.98
CA VAL A 302 22.58 -0.93 9.62
C VAL A 302 24.09 -0.80 9.77
N ALA A 303 24.67 -1.27 10.88
CA ALA A 303 26.12 -1.23 11.10
C ALA A 303 26.90 -2.00 10.02
N LYS A 304 26.37 -3.12 9.52
CA LYS A 304 26.96 -3.90 8.41
C LYS A 304 26.80 -3.21 7.06
N ARG A 305 25.62 -2.74 6.74
CA ARG A 305 25.25 -2.27 5.38
C ARG A 305 25.53 -0.77 5.17
N PHE A 306 25.42 0.04 6.21
CA PHE A 306 25.61 1.49 6.22
C PHE A 306 26.56 1.90 7.35
N PRO A 307 27.87 1.64 7.24
CA PRO A 307 28.82 1.84 8.34
C PRO A 307 28.82 3.26 8.93
N ALA A 308 28.53 4.27 8.12
CA ALA A 308 28.44 5.68 8.57
C ALA A 308 27.24 5.90 9.54
N LEU A 309 26.24 5.04 9.56
CA LEU A 309 25.09 5.10 10.47
C LEU A 309 25.20 4.11 11.65
N ALA A 310 26.31 3.37 11.81
CA ALA A 310 26.45 2.34 12.84
C ALA A 310 26.15 2.83 14.26
N ASN A 311 26.54 4.07 14.57
CA ASN A 311 26.35 4.69 15.88
C ASN A 311 25.16 5.68 15.91
N SER A 312 24.39 5.78 14.82
CA SER A 312 23.26 6.71 14.74
C SER A 312 22.13 6.29 15.67
N PRO A 313 21.43 7.24 16.31
CA PRO A 313 20.27 6.91 17.15
C PRO A 313 19.10 6.43 16.29
N VAL A 314 18.31 5.50 16.83
CA VAL A 314 16.96 5.25 16.32
C VAL A 314 16.08 6.37 16.85
N VAL A 315 15.63 7.26 15.96
CA VAL A 315 14.86 8.45 16.31
C VAL A 315 13.35 8.22 16.30
N GLU A 316 12.90 7.23 15.53
CA GLU A 316 11.50 6.82 15.50
C GLU A 316 11.38 5.34 15.15
N THR A 317 10.35 4.70 15.70
CA THR A 317 9.92 3.36 15.31
C THR A 317 8.42 3.36 15.06
N ARG A 318 7.97 2.52 14.13
CA ARG A 318 6.54 2.31 13.87
C ARG A 318 6.22 0.85 13.68
N VAL A 319 5.07 0.44 14.20
CA VAL A 319 4.45 -0.84 13.88
C VAL A 319 3.34 -0.61 12.87
N CYS A 320 3.46 -1.26 11.74
CA CYS A 320 2.49 -1.33 10.66
C CYS A 320 1.90 -2.74 10.59
N GLN A 321 1.07 -2.99 9.59
CA GLN A 321 0.56 -4.31 9.27
C GLN A 321 0.37 -4.44 7.76
N TYR A 322 0.62 -5.64 7.25
CA TYR A 322 0.19 -6.02 5.92
C TYR A 322 -1.14 -6.75 6.00
N GLU A 323 -1.90 -6.67 4.93
CA GLU A 323 -3.13 -7.42 4.68
C GLU A 323 -2.82 -8.41 3.56
N ASN A 324 -2.33 -9.60 3.94
CA ASN A 324 -1.87 -10.57 2.97
C ASN A 324 -3.00 -11.49 2.50
N THR A 325 -2.96 -11.85 1.23
CA THR A 325 -3.70 -12.97 0.65
C THR A 325 -2.77 -14.17 0.48
N SER A 326 -3.31 -15.34 0.16
CA SER A 326 -2.54 -16.58 0.02
C SER A 326 -1.50 -16.53 -1.11
N ASN A 327 -1.81 -15.81 -2.20
CA ASN A 327 -0.98 -15.70 -3.39
C ASN A 327 -0.27 -14.35 -3.52
N GLY A 328 -0.52 -13.41 -2.58
CA GLY A 328 0.03 -12.05 -2.63
C GLY A 328 -0.69 -11.09 -3.58
N ASP A 329 -1.64 -11.57 -4.36
CA ASP A 329 -2.44 -10.75 -5.29
C ASP A 329 -3.59 -10.04 -4.57
N PHE A 330 -4.07 -8.94 -5.13
CA PHE A 330 -5.23 -8.21 -4.62
C PHE A 330 -6.48 -9.10 -4.59
N LEU A 331 -7.41 -8.75 -3.71
CA LEU A 331 -8.76 -9.30 -3.68
C LEU A 331 -9.72 -8.22 -4.17
N ILE A 332 -10.32 -8.43 -5.34
CA ILE A 332 -11.36 -7.58 -5.91
C ILE A 332 -12.41 -8.51 -6.49
N ASP A 333 -13.48 -8.73 -5.74
CA ASP A 333 -14.55 -9.67 -6.13
C ASP A 333 -15.85 -9.34 -5.42
N GLN A 334 -16.95 -9.90 -5.90
CA GLN A 334 -18.25 -9.83 -5.24
C GLN A 334 -18.35 -10.85 -4.12
N HIS A 335 -19.23 -10.56 -3.15
CA HIS A 335 -19.63 -11.52 -2.16
C HIS A 335 -20.42 -12.66 -2.84
N PRO A 336 -20.17 -13.94 -2.50
CA PRO A 336 -20.76 -15.05 -3.22
C PRO A 336 -22.30 -15.14 -3.12
N GLU A 337 -22.90 -14.55 -2.08
CA GLU A 337 -24.35 -14.59 -1.82
C GLU A 337 -25.02 -13.22 -1.94
N MET A 338 -24.26 -12.12 -1.99
CA MET A 338 -24.79 -10.76 -2.05
C MET A 338 -24.22 -10.02 -3.26
N SER A 339 -24.97 -9.95 -4.34
CA SER A 339 -24.54 -9.45 -5.63
C SER A 339 -24.16 -7.96 -5.66
N ASN A 340 -24.53 -7.19 -4.64
CA ASN A 340 -24.20 -5.76 -4.51
C ASN A 340 -23.14 -5.48 -3.43
N VAL A 341 -22.48 -6.52 -2.91
CA VAL A 341 -21.38 -6.40 -1.93
C VAL A 341 -20.06 -6.78 -2.58
N TRP A 342 -19.07 -5.92 -2.45
CA TRP A 342 -17.75 -6.06 -3.07
C TRP A 342 -16.65 -6.09 -2.02
N PHE A 343 -15.70 -6.98 -2.17
CA PHE A 343 -14.44 -7.00 -1.45
C PHE A 343 -13.38 -6.24 -2.22
N ALA A 344 -12.65 -5.37 -1.55
CA ALA A 344 -11.59 -4.55 -2.16
C ALA A 344 -10.38 -4.46 -1.21
N GLY A 345 -9.42 -5.37 -1.36
CA GLY A 345 -8.30 -5.47 -0.42
C GLY A 345 -7.17 -6.36 -0.90
N GLY A 346 -6.50 -7.03 0.04
CA GLY A 346 -5.41 -7.94 -0.26
C GLY A 346 -4.11 -7.23 -0.68
N GLY A 347 -3.82 -6.07 -0.11
CA GLY A 347 -2.68 -5.23 -0.49
C GLY A 347 -1.30 -5.87 -0.33
N SER A 348 -1.17 -6.94 0.46
CA SER A 348 -0.03 -7.87 0.57
C SER A 348 1.35 -7.18 0.61
N GLY A 349 1.46 -6.04 1.31
CA GLY A 349 2.69 -5.25 1.45
C GLY A 349 3.04 -4.34 0.27
N HIS A 350 2.45 -4.53 -0.91
CA HIS A 350 2.77 -3.75 -2.11
C HIS A 350 1.63 -2.89 -2.67
N GLY A 351 0.44 -2.90 -2.05
CA GLY A 351 -0.79 -2.31 -2.59
C GLY A 351 -0.80 -0.79 -2.68
N PHE A 352 -0.14 -0.06 -1.76
CA PHE A 352 -0.31 1.39 -1.61
C PHE A 352 -0.17 2.17 -2.93
N LYS A 353 0.91 1.93 -3.67
CA LYS A 353 1.20 2.63 -4.92
C LYS A 353 0.13 2.41 -6.00
N HIS A 354 -0.56 1.28 -5.95
CA HIS A 354 -1.61 0.89 -6.91
C HIS A 354 -2.97 1.51 -6.63
N GLY A 355 -3.13 2.31 -5.57
CA GLY A 355 -4.41 2.93 -5.22
C GLY A 355 -5.20 3.48 -6.41
N PRO A 356 -4.59 4.29 -7.30
CA PRO A 356 -5.26 4.82 -8.49
C PRO A 356 -5.83 3.74 -9.43
N ALA A 357 -4.97 2.84 -9.91
CA ALA A 357 -5.37 1.76 -10.82
C ALA A 357 -6.34 0.77 -10.16
N PHE A 358 -6.15 0.51 -8.86
CA PHE A 358 -7.05 -0.31 -8.06
C PHE A 358 -8.45 0.30 -7.99
N GLY A 359 -8.55 1.56 -7.58
CA GLY A 359 -9.84 2.25 -7.47
C GLY A 359 -10.55 2.38 -8.82
N GLU A 360 -9.79 2.63 -9.89
CA GLU A 360 -10.31 2.65 -11.25
C GLU A 360 -10.87 1.30 -11.67
N TYR A 361 -10.14 0.21 -11.39
CA TYR A 361 -10.58 -1.16 -11.70
C TYR A 361 -11.84 -1.54 -10.91
N VAL A 362 -11.89 -1.25 -9.60
CA VAL A 362 -13.09 -1.50 -8.77
C VAL A 362 -14.29 -0.73 -9.32
N ALA A 363 -14.12 0.57 -9.62
CA ALA A 363 -15.21 1.38 -10.18
C ALA A 363 -15.68 0.83 -11.54
N GLN A 364 -14.76 0.36 -12.39
CA GLN A 364 -15.10 -0.26 -13.67
C GLN A 364 -15.93 -1.54 -13.49
N GLN A 365 -15.52 -2.43 -12.55
CA GLN A 365 -16.24 -3.68 -12.29
C GLN A 365 -17.65 -3.42 -11.76
N ILE A 366 -17.80 -2.47 -10.85
CA ILE A 366 -19.11 -2.11 -10.27
C ILE A 366 -20.07 -1.55 -11.31
N LEU A 367 -19.59 -0.65 -12.18
CA LEU A 367 -20.48 0.10 -13.08
C LEU A 367 -20.75 -0.59 -14.40
N HIS A 368 -19.80 -1.35 -14.89
CA HIS A 368 -19.86 -1.90 -16.26
C HIS A 368 -19.64 -3.40 -16.31
N GLY A 369 -19.13 -3.99 -15.24
CA GLY A 369 -18.68 -5.38 -15.27
C GLY A 369 -17.51 -5.55 -16.25
N GLY A 370 -17.42 -6.71 -16.87
CA GLY A 370 -16.41 -7.06 -17.86
C GLY A 370 -15.52 -8.21 -17.38
N PRO A 371 -14.49 -8.57 -18.17
CA PRO A 371 -13.60 -9.65 -17.81
C PRO A 371 -12.83 -9.26 -16.54
N ALA A 372 -13.06 -10.04 -15.47
CA ALA A 372 -12.32 -9.89 -14.23
C ALA A 372 -10.92 -10.51 -14.35
N GLU A 373 -9.94 -9.92 -13.67
CA GLU A 373 -8.62 -10.53 -13.53
C GLU A 373 -8.72 -11.77 -12.61
N PRO A 374 -8.49 -12.99 -13.10
CA PRO A 374 -8.72 -14.19 -12.31
C PRO A 374 -7.87 -14.26 -11.03
N ARG A 375 -6.69 -13.62 -11.03
CA ARG A 375 -5.80 -13.53 -9.87
C ARG A 375 -6.41 -12.74 -8.72
N PHE A 376 -7.36 -11.83 -8.99
CA PHE A 376 -8.02 -11.00 -7.98
C PHE A 376 -9.29 -11.62 -7.43
N ALA A 377 -9.80 -12.67 -8.05
CA ALA A 377 -11.02 -13.34 -7.64
C ALA A 377 -10.86 -14.01 -6.27
N LEU A 378 -11.96 -14.07 -5.49
CA LEU A 378 -12.05 -14.78 -4.22
C LEU A 378 -11.66 -16.26 -4.37
N ALA A 379 -12.07 -16.88 -5.47
CA ALA A 379 -11.75 -18.28 -5.79
C ALA A 379 -10.24 -18.55 -5.90
N SER A 380 -9.42 -17.54 -6.19
CA SER A 380 -7.96 -17.65 -6.24
C SER A 380 -7.30 -17.58 -4.85
N LYS A 381 -8.06 -17.27 -3.80
CA LYS A 381 -7.55 -17.07 -2.43
C LYS A 381 -7.71 -18.34 -1.60
N ALA A 382 -6.60 -19.04 -1.40
CA ALA A 382 -6.54 -20.23 -0.54
C ALA A 382 -6.54 -19.85 0.95
N THR A 383 -6.75 -20.85 1.81
CA THR A 383 -6.72 -20.72 3.27
C THR A 383 -5.31 -20.87 3.86
N GLU A 384 -4.31 -21.13 3.01
CA GLU A 384 -2.90 -21.21 3.37
C GLU A 384 -2.09 -20.17 2.60
N GLN A 385 -1.23 -19.45 3.28
CA GLN A 385 -0.37 -18.44 2.66
C GLN A 385 0.81 -19.12 1.96
N LYS A 386 0.89 -18.97 0.63
CA LYS A 386 1.96 -19.56 -0.21
C LYS A 386 3.05 -18.56 -0.58
N ARG A 387 2.77 -17.26 -0.52
CA ARG A 387 3.70 -16.20 -0.89
C ARG A 387 4.00 -15.32 0.31
N ALA A 388 5.29 -15.10 0.58
CA ALA A 388 5.75 -14.32 1.73
C ALA A 388 6.00 -12.85 1.39
N VAL A 389 6.60 -12.54 0.22
CA VAL A 389 6.99 -11.17 -0.21
C VAL A 389 6.83 -11.02 -1.72
N TYR A 390 6.61 -9.78 -2.18
CA TYR A 390 6.58 -9.43 -3.60
C TYR A 390 7.91 -8.85 -4.04
#